data_f98536c40cc12b5f6c335cf57af2e2cf
#
_entry.id   f98536c40cc12b5f6c335cf57af2e2cf
#
_cell.length_a   1.000
_cell.length_b   1.000
_cell.length_c   1.000
_cell.angle_alpha   90.00
_cell.angle_beta   90.00
_cell.angle_gamma   90.00
#
_symmetry.space_group_name_H-M   'P 1'
#
loop_
_entity.id
_entity.type
_entity.pdbx_description
1 polymer ?
#
loop_
_entity_poly.entity_id
_entity_poly.type
_entity_poly.pdbx_seq_one_letter_code
_entity_poly.pdbx_strand_id
1 'polypeptide(L)'
;MRTLAALLMVMMALVIPAQAQDDAAPWQAVVSGQIAALHEQDAAAALAFASEGFRTQFAEQPEAFLVAVEASGYGPIIRSRSHSFGSFERVSDTVVAQVVKFVGPDQSLYEALYQLGEEPGEGWRVLGVALRKAPGIGI
;
A
#
# COMPACT_ATOMS: atom_id res chain seq x y z
N MET A 1 -61.58 19.20 -22.78
CA MET A 1 -60.99 17.88 -22.58
C MET A 1 -59.50 17.99 -22.46
N ARG A 2 -59.03 17.74 -21.31
CA ARG A 2 -57.60 17.91 -21.04
C ARG A 2 -57.03 16.62 -20.54
N THR A 3 -56.23 16.01 -21.36
CA THR A 3 -55.41 14.89 -20.97
C THR A 3 -54.21 15.43 -20.25
N LEU A 4 -54.21 15.30 -18.95
CA LEU A 4 -53.03 15.49 -18.15
C LEU A 4 -52.15 14.26 -18.39
N ALA A 5 -51.18 14.41 -19.25
CA ALA A 5 -50.10 13.46 -19.32
C ALA A 5 -49.29 13.64 -18.03
N ALA A 6 -49.57 12.82 -17.05
CA ALA A 6 -48.69 12.69 -15.91
C ALA A 6 -47.38 12.10 -16.45
N LEU A 7 -46.39 12.97 -16.63
CA LEU A 7 -45.05 12.55 -16.88
C LEU A 7 -44.54 11.94 -15.57
N LEU A 8 -44.72 10.64 -15.47
CA LEU A 8 -44.12 9.89 -14.37
C LEU A 8 -42.63 9.85 -14.69
N MET A 9 -41.91 10.84 -14.16
CA MET A 9 -40.48 10.83 -14.16
C MET A 9 -40.07 9.72 -13.19
N VAL A 10 -39.88 8.55 -13.72
CA VAL A 10 -39.24 7.48 -12.98
C VAL A 10 -37.80 7.94 -12.81
N MET A 11 -37.56 8.54 -11.68
CA MET A 11 -36.21 8.78 -11.21
C MET A 11 -35.62 7.40 -10.93
N MET A 12 -34.97 6.85 -11.93
CA MET A 12 -34.18 5.67 -11.76
C MET A 12 -33.00 6.07 -10.89
N ALA A 13 -33.16 5.89 -9.58
CA ALA A 13 -32.06 6.01 -8.67
C ALA A 13 -31.07 4.93 -9.09
N LEU A 14 -29.99 5.36 -9.71
CA LEU A 14 -28.82 4.51 -9.89
C LEU A 14 -28.32 4.19 -8.48
N VAL A 15 -28.79 3.06 -7.98
CA VAL A 15 -28.16 2.45 -6.82
C VAL A 15 -26.83 1.92 -7.34
N ILE A 16 -25.81 2.75 -7.24
CA ILE A 16 -24.45 2.27 -7.42
C ILE A 16 -24.24 1.30 -6.26
N PRO A 17 -24.07 0.01 -6.49
CA PRO A 17 -23.75 -0.88 -5.40
C PRO A 17 -22.45 -0.37 -4.78
N ALA A 18 -22.47 -0.05 -3.50
CA ALA A 18 -21.26 0.18 -2.75
C ALA A 18 -20.36 -1.02 -2.99
N GLN A 19 -19.30 -0.81 -3.74
CA GLN A 19 -18.42 -1.90 -4.06
C GLN A 19 -17.62 -2.25 -2.82
N ALA A 20 -17.63 -3.51 -2.45
CA ALA A 20 -16.95 -4.04 -1.27
C ALA A 20 -15.44 -3.82 -1.27
N GLN A 21 -14.86 -3.31 -2.36
CA GLN A 21 -13.47 -2.87 -2.42
C GLN A 21 -13.22 -1.53 -1.74
N ASP A 22 -14.27 -0.86 -1.26
CA ASP A 22 -14.13 0.32 -0.43
C ASP A 22 -13.51 0.00 0.92
N ASP A 23 -13.28 -1.28 1.17
CA ASP A 23 -12.64 -1.79 2.36
C ASP A 23 -11.11 -1.71 2.30
N ALA A 24 -10.56 -1.07 1.26
CA ALA A 24 -9.14 -0.78 1.22
C ALA A 24 -8.80 0.16 2.38
N ALA A 25 -8.07 -0.37 3.35
CA ALA A 25 -7.68 0.39 4.51
C ALA A 25 -6.73 1.53 4.12
N PRO A 26 -6.78 2.67 4.82
CA PRO A 26 -6.00 3.85 4.41
C PRO A 26 -4.49 3.60 4.36
N TRP A 27 -3.96 2.74 5.20
CA TRP A 27 -2.53 2.40 5.17
C TRP A 27 -2.13 1.62 3.92
N GLN A 28 -3.05 0.92 3.28
CA GLN A 28 -2.76 0.15 2.07
C GLN A 28 -2.36 1.05 0.91
N ALA A 29 -2.99 2.22 0.79
CA ALA A 29 -2.60 3.21 -0.21
C ALA A 29 -1.16 3.72 0.00
N VAL A 30 -0.74 3.85 1.24
CA VAL A 30 0.63 4.24 1.58
C VAL A 30 1.63 3.18 1.14
N VAL A 31 1.33 1.91 1.40
CA VAL A 31 2.16 0.78 0.94
C VAL A 31 2.27 0.78 -0.57
N SER A 32 1.15 0.84 -1.27
CA SER A 32 1.13 0.84 -2.74
C SER A 32 1.86 2.05 -3.32
N GLY A 33 1.72 3.22 -2.72
CA GLY A 33 2.41 4.44 -3.13
C GLY A 33 3.92 4.29 -2.99
N GLN A 34 4.39 3.74 -1.88
CA GLN A 34 5.82 3.51 -1.68
C GLN A 34 6.37 2.49 -2.68
N ILE A 35 5.65 1.39 -2.92
CA ILE A 35 6.06 0.38 -3.89
C ILE A 35 6.18 1.00 -5.29
N ALA A 36 5.21 1.82 -5.70
CA ALA A 36 5.26 2.51 -6.98
C ALA A 36 6.47 3.43 -7.08
N ALA A 37 6.77 4.19 -6.02
CA ALA A 37 7.94 5.06 -5.97
C ALA A 37 9.25 4.25 -6.06
N LEU A 38 9.31 3.10 -5.41
CA LEU A 38 10.46 2.21 -5.50
C LEU A 38 10.64 1.65 -6.93
N HIS A 39 9.55 1.27 -7.59
CA HIS A 39 9.60 0.82 -8.99
C HIS A 39 10.14 1.90 -9.93
N GLU A 40 9.79 3.14 -9.68
CA GLU A 40 10.25 4.28 -10.46
C GLU A 40 11.64 4.79 -10.04
N GLN A 41 12.20 4.21 -8.99
CA GLN A 41 13.45 4.65 -8.38
C GLN A 41 13.42 6.13 -7.96
N ASP A 42 12.25 6.57 -7.56
CA ASP A 42 12.03 7.92 -7.02
C ASP A 42 12.32 7.91 -5.52
N ALA A 43 13.55 8.23 -5.17
CA ALA A 43 14.01 8.19 -3.79
C ALA A 43 13.23 9.11 -2.87
N ALA A 44 12.99 10.34 -3.30
CA ALA A 44 12.28 11.33 -2.50
C ALA A 44 10.84 10.90 -2.24
N ALA A 45 10.15 10.38 -3.26
CA ALA A 45 8.78 9.89 -3.12
C ALA A 45 8.72 8.65 -2.22
N ALA A 46 9.62 7.69 -2.40
CA ALA A 46 9.67 6.50 -1.57
C ALA A 46 9.92 6.85 -0.10
N LEU A 47 10.84 7.79 0.14
CA LEU A 47 11.15 8.26 1.50
C LEU A 47 9.95 8.98 2.13
N ALA A 48 9.17 9.72 1.35
CA ALA A 48 8.00 10.45 1.85
C ALA A 48 6.95 9.53 2.48
N PHE A 49 6.87 8.28 2.05
CA PHE A 49 5.97 7.29 2.64
C PHE A 49 6.53 6.62 3.91
N ALA A 50 7.81 6.80 4.18
CA ALA A 50 8.46 6.26 5.36
C ALA A 50 8.19 7.15 6.59
N SER A 51 8.38 6.57 7.78
CA SER A 51 8.18 7.28 9.04
C SER A 51 9.15 8.44 9.21
N GLU A 52 8.83 9.32 10.15
CA GLU A 52 9.64 10.51 10.46
C GLU A 52 11.10 10.17 10.71
N GLY A 53 11.37 9.06 11.41
CA GLY A 53 12.76 8.66 11.69
C GLY A 53 13.57 8.44 10.41
N PHE A 54 12.99 7.76 9.43
CA PHE A 54 13.64 7.58 8.12
C PHE A 54 13.75 8.89 7.34
N ARG A 55 12.68 9.67 7.32
CA ARG A 55 12.70 10.95 6.62
C ARG A 55 13.76 11.89 7.16
N THR A 56 13.93 11.92 8.47
CA THR A 56 14.98 12.74 9.12
C THR A 56 16.37 12.19 8.79
N GLN A 57 16.54 10.87 8.88
CA GLN A 57 17.84 10.23 8.65
C GLN A 57 18.37 10.46 7.23
N PHE A 58 17.48 10.43 6.23
CA PHE A 58 17.84 10.52 4.83
C PHE A 58 17.47 11.86 4.16
N ALA A 59 17.07 12.87 4.94
CA ALA A 59 16.55 14.14 4.42
C ALA A 59 17.49 14.82 3.43
N GLU A 60 18.79 14.80 3.69
CA GLU A 60 19.79 15.47 2.86
C GLU A 60 20.25 14.60 1.68
N GLN A 61 20.05 13.29 1.77
CA GLN A 61 20.45 12.33 0.74
C GLN A 61 19.37 11.27 0.53
N PRO A 62 18.24 11.61 -0.10
CA PRO A 62 17.17 10.63 -0.34
C PRO A 62 17.65 9.41 -1.12
N GLU A 63 18.62 9.57 -2.02
CA GLU A 63 19.18 8.46 -2.78
C GLU A 63 19.83 7.39 -1.87
N ALA A 64 20.38 7.80 -0.74
CA ALA A 64 20.94 6.86 0.23
C ALA A 64 19.87 5.94 0.81
N PHE A 65 18.62 6.39 0.87
CA PHE A 65 17.51 5.54 1.29
C PHE A 65 17.29 4.39 0.30
N LEU A 66 17.30 4.65 -1.00
CA LEU A 66 17.19 3.59 -2.00
C LEU A 66 18.35 2.60 -1.92
N VAL A 67 19.56 3.10 -1.73
CA VAL A 67 20.74 2.25 -1.58
C VAL A 67 20.58 1.35 -0.35
N ALA A 68 20.11 1.90 0.75
CA ALA A 68 19.88 1.12 1.98
C ALA A 68 18.80 0.07 1.79
N VAL A 69 17.72 0.38 1.12
CA VAL A 69 16.62 -0.56 0.81
C VAL A 69 17.15 -1.71 -0.04
N GLU A 70 17.90 -1.41 -1.10
CA GLU A 70 18.49 -2.44 -1.95
C GLU A 70 19.48 -3.31 -1.18
N ALA A 71 20.37 -2.70 -0.41
CA ALA A 71 21.39 -3.41 0.37
C ALA A 71 20.78 -4.29 1.47
N SER A 72 19.59 -3.95 1.95
CA SER A 72 18.88 -4.71 2.98
C SER A 72 18.13 -5.93 2.44
N GLY A 73 18.19 -6.18 1.14
CA GLY A 73 17.58 -7.36 0.54
C GLY A 73 16.15 -7.18 0.07
N TYR A 74 15.67 -5.95 -0.11
CA TYR A 74 14.31 -5.66 -0.57
C TYR A 74 14.16 -5.59 -2.09
N GLY A 75 15.15 -6.10 -2.82
CA GLY A 75 15.08 -6.20 -4.27
C GLY A 75 13.79 -6.81 -4.81
N PRO A 76 13.26 -7.89 -4.21
CA PRO A 76 11.98 -8.45 -4.67
C PRO A 76 10.80 -7.51 -4.58
N ILE A 77 10.81 -6.53 -3.67
CA ILE A 77 9.79 -5.47 -3.60
C ILE A 77 10.05 -4.42 -4.68
N ILE A 78 11.28 -3.94 -4.76
CA ILE A 78 11.70 -2.91 -5.72
C ILE A 78 11.39 -3.35 -7.15
N ARG A 79 11.56 -4.62 -7.45
CA ARG A 79 11.37 -5.20 -8.78
C ARG A 79 10.17 -6.13 -8.87
N SER A 80 9.22 -6.03 -7.93
CA SER A 80 8.05 -6.88 -7.94
C SER A 80 7.19 -6.66 -9.18
N ARG A 81 6.61 -7.73 -9.69
CA ARG A 81 5.68 -7.69 -10.82
C ARG A 81 4.29 -7.27 -10.38
N SER A 82 3.90 -7.70 -9.19
CA SER A 82 2.59 -7.39 -8.62
C SER A 82 2.63 -7.57 -7.12
N HIS A 83 1.67 -6.97 -6.44
CA HIS A 83 1.47 -7.19 -5.02
C HIS A 83 -0.02 -7.23 -4.70
N SER A 84 -0.34 -7.87 -3.59
CA SER A 84 -1.70 -7.92 -3.05
C SER A 84 -1.65 -7.88 -1.53
N PHE A 85 -2.73 -7.44 -0.92
CA PHE A 85 -2.80 -7.35 0.52
C PHE A 85 -3.39 -8.62 1.12
N GLY A 86 -2.73 -9.13 2.14
CA GLY A 86 -3.21 -10.22 2.96
C GLY A 86 -3.91 -9.69 4.21
N SER A 87 -3.85 -10.47 5.29
CA SER A 87 -4.43 -10.08 6.57
C SER A 87 -3.67 -8.92 7.20
N PHE A 88 -4.33 -8.24 8.11
CA PHE A 88 -3.71 -7.22 8.95
C PHE A 88 -4.13 -7.39 10.40
N GLU A 89 -3.34 -6.84 11.30
CA GLU A 89 -3.63 -6.84 12.72
C GLU A 89 -3.38 -5.43 13.28
N ARG A 90 -4.32 -4.95 14.07
CA ARG A 90 -4.12 -3.71 14.81
C ARG A 90 -3.27 -4.01 16.03
N VAL A 91 -2.07 -3.42 16.05
CA VAL A 91 -1.15 -3.55 17.17
C VAL A 91 -1.52 -2.56 18.27
N SER A 92 -1.95 -1.37 17.87
CA SER A 92 -2.46 -0.31 18.75
C SER A 92 -3.41 0.59 17.97
N ASP A 93 -3.90 1.64 18.59
CA ASP A 93 -4.78 2.60 17.91
C ASP A 93 -4.08 3.30 16.73
N THR A 94 -2.75 3.37 16.77
CA THR A 94 -1.96 4.10 15.77
C THR A 94 -0.97 3.23 15.02
N VAL A 95 -0.94 1.91 15.25
CA VAL A 95 -0.01 1.00 14.59
C VAL A 95 -0.73 -0.23 14.07
N VAL A 96 -0.41 -0.59 12.84
CA VAL A 96 -0.95 -1.77 12.14
C VAL A 96 0.19 -2.60 11.58
N ALA A 97 0.03 -3.92 11.65
CA ALA A 97 0.88 -4.88 10.94
C ALA A 97 0.08 -5.43 9.75
N GLN A 98 0.55 -5.18 8.54
CA GLN A 98 -0.13 -5.56 7.28
C GLN A 98 0.71 -6.58 6.53
N VAL A 99 0.14 -7.73 6.22
CA VAL A 99 0.76 -8.69 5.31
C VAL A 99 0.59 -8.22 3.87
N VAL A 100 1.66 -8.22 3.12
CA VAL A 100 1.65 -7.90 1.69
C VAL A 100 2.32 -9.05 0.94
N LYS A 101 1.67 -9.55 -0.08
CA LYS A 101 2.17 -10.63 -0.92
C LYS A 101 2.72 -10.07 -2.20
N PHE A 102 3.89 -10.55 -2.62
CA PHE A 102 4.55 -10.09 -3.83
C PHE A 102 4.84 -11.24 -4.77
N VAL A 103 4.74 -10.93 -6.06
CA VAL A 103 5.35 -11.76 -7.10
C VAL A 103 6.64 -11.07 -7.51
N GLY A 104 7.77 -11.72 -7.30
CA GLY A 104 9.08 -11.18 -7.64
C GLY A 104 9.37 -11.23 -9.13
N PRO A 105 10.50 -10.65 -9.58
CA PRO A 105 10.87 -10.61 -11.00
C PRO A 105 11.12 -11.99 -11.59
N ASP A 106 11.48 -12.96 -10.77
CA ASP A 106 11.70 -14.37 -11.12
C ASP A 106 10.43 -15.22 -10.99
N GLN A 107 9.27 -14.57 -10.74
CA GLN A 107 7.98 -15.21 -10.48
C GLN A 107 7.91 -15.95 -9.14
N SER A 108 8.93 -15.85 -8.31
CA SER A 108 8.87 -16.37 -6.94
C SER A 108 7.91 -15.55 -6.11
N LEU A 109 7.28 -16.21 -5.14
CA LEU A 109 6.34 -15.57 -4.23
C LEU A 109 7.06 -15.15 -2.95
N TYR A 110 6.74 -13.94 -2.51
CA TYR A 110 7.27 -13.37 -1.28
C TYR A 110 6.14 -12.85 -0.41
N GLU A 111 6.37 -12.82 0.87
CA GLU A 111 5.50 -12.17 1.83
C GLU A 111 6.29 -11.13 2.62
N ALA A 112 5.70 -9.98 2.79
CA ALA A 112 6.26 -8.95 3.65
C ALA A 112 5.28 -8.63 4.77
N LEU A 113 5.83 -8.33 5.94
CA LEU A 113 5.08 -7.75 7.04
C LEU A 113 5.47 -6.29 7.13
N TYR A 114 4.52 -5.43 6.78
CA TYR A 114 4.66 -3.98 6.90
C TYR A 114 4.14 -3.55 8.26
N GLN A 115 4.95 -2.80 9.00
CA GLN A 115 4.46 -2.06 10.14
C GLN A 115 4.22 -0.63 9.70
N LEU A 116 3.01 -0.13 9.98
CA LEU A 116 2.61 1.22 9.63
C LEU A 116 2.11 1.92 10.88
N GLY A 117 2.51 3.17 11.02
CA GLY A 117 2.08 4.03 12.10
C GLY A 117 1.36 5.25 11.56
N GLU A 118 0.32 5.66 12.28
CA GLU A 118 -0.38 6.91 11.98
C GLU A 118 0.33 8.04 12.71
N GLU A 119 0.92 8.95 11.94
CA GLU A 119 1.65 10.10 12.48
C GLU A 119 0.72 11.32 12.53
N PRO A 120 0.72 12.07 13.64
CA PRO A 120 -0.15 13.24 13.77
C PRO A 120 0.08 14.24 12.64
N GLY A 121 -0.99 14.60 11.93
CA GLY A 121 -0.94 15.54 10.81
C GLY A 121 -0.34 15.02 9.52
N GLU A 122 0.27 13.83 9.54
CA GLU A 122 0.96 13.24 8.38
C GLU A 122 0.21 12.05 7.79
N GLY A 123 -0.63 11.40 8.59
CA GLY A 123 -1.29 10.16 8.21
C GLY A 123 -0.42 8.93 8.38
N TRP A 124 -0.76 7.86 7.68
CA TRP A 124 -0.06 6.59 7.81
C TRP A 124 1.30 6.63 7.12
N ARG A 125 2.31 6.03 7.78
CA ARG A 125 3.68 5.95 7.26
C ARG A 125 4.26 4.58 7.56
N VAL A 126 5.20 4.15 6.73
CA VAL A 126 5.88 2.85 6.89
C VAL A 126 6.93 2.97 7.99
N LEU A 127 6.75 2.20 9.06
CA LEU A 127 7.69 2.11 10.18
C LEU A 127 8.79 1.11 9.91
N GLY A 128 8.48 0.03 9.21
CA GLY A 128 9.43 -1.03 8.93
C GLY A 128 8.80 -2.11 8.06
N VAL A 129 9.65 -2.94 7.48
CA VAL A 129 9.25 -4.04 6.61
C VAL A 129 10.12 -5.24 6.91
N ALA A 130 9.52 -6.41 7.06
CA ALA A 130 10.22 -7.69 7.10
C ALA A 130 9.80 -8.49 5.87
N LEU A 131 10.76 -8.94 5.07
CA LEU A 131 10.52 -9.70 3.85
C LEU A 131 11.00 -11.12 3.99
N ARG A 132 10.22 -12.07 3.52
CA ARG A 132 10.62 -13.46 3.40
C ARG A 132 10.12 -14.05 2.09
N LYS A 133 10.82 -15.07 1.61
CA LYS A 133 10.28 -15.86 0.52
C LYS A 133 9.09 -16.66 1.06
N ALA A 134 7.96 -16.60 0.35
CA ALA A 134 6.79 -17.36 0.77
C ALA A 134 7.10 -18.85 0.72
N PRO A 135 6.61 -19.65 1.69
CA PRO A 135 6.79 -21.09 1.63
C PRO A 135 6.17 -21.60 0.36
N GLY A 136 6.96 -22.33 -0.43
CA GLY A 136 6.45 -22.99 -1.62
C GLY A 136 5.32 -23.93 -1.24
N ILE A 137 4.35 -24.07 -2.15
CA ILE A 137 3.34 -25.11 -1.99
C ILE A 137 4.11 -26.43 -2.10
N GLY A 138 4.37 -27.05 -0.96
CA GLY A 138 4.96 -28.38 -0.94
C GLY A 138 3.97 -29.37 -1.53
N ILE A 139 4.34 -29.92 -2.63
CA ILE A 139 3.64 -31.07 -3.18
C ILE A 139 4.29 -32.31 -2.59
#